data_334db5456002a24bb77cf70127fd76d1
#
_entry.id   334db5456002a24bb77cf70127fd76d1
#
_cell.length_a   1.000
_cell.length_b   1.000
_cell.length_c   1.000
_cell.angle_alpha   90.00
_cell.angle_beta   90.00
_cell.angle_gamma   90.00
#
_symmetry.space_group_name_H-M   'P 1'
#
loop_
_entity.id
_entity.type
_entity.pdbx_description
1 polymer ?
#
loop_
_entity_poly.entity_id
_entity_poly.type
_entity_poly.pdbx_seq_one_letter_code
_entity_poly.pdbx_strand_id
1 'polypeptide(L)'
;MLFGADCGDAARAALAENTRGQDALWSLGISGDRPIVLYDWDAEPDGARLSAYLELWTIMRLHRLEFDLCVLGAPENPLPEGVYRIPREVSREVLTALRAAACHTASDAREPAPAEWRPAPILHAEPAEIPQDPNRFDVVGGAYLGEGFCVERVTPLPFSHVLANPSFGCLMQDASLGNTWWQNARECKLS
;
A
#
# COMPACT_ATOMS: atom_id res chain seq x y z
N MET A 1 0.83 -0.80 0.15
CA MET A 1 -0.52 -0.22 0.26
C MET A 1 -1.43 -1.01 -0.65
N LEU A 2 -2.28 -1.88 -0.11
CA LEU A 2 -3.30 -2.58 -0.90
C LEU A 2 -4.41 -1.57 -1.20
N PHE A 3 -4.25 -0.88 -2.31
CA PHE A 3 -5.17 0.14 -2.76
C PHE A 3 -6.38 -0.52 -3.41
N GLY A 4 -7.54 -0.20 -2.94
CA GLY A 4 -8.82 -0.63 -3.47
C GLY A 4 -9.71 -1.32 -2.45
N ALA A 5 -9.30 -1.45 -1.21
CA ALA A 5 -10.26 -1.69 -0.15
C ALA A 5 -11.19 -0.48 -0.12
N ASP A 6 -12.48 -0.73 -0.24
CA ASP A 6 -13.51 0.29 -0.05
C ASP A 6 -13.38 0.77 1.39
N CYS A 7 -12.58 1.84 1.59
CA CYS A 7 -12.38 2.41 2.91
C CYS A 7 -13.75 2.86 3.39
N GLY A 8 -14.21 2.33 4.53
CA GLY A 8 -15.44 2.75 5.15
C GLY A 8 -15.49 4.26 5.39
N ASP A 9 -16.67 4.79 5.62
CA ASP A 9 -16.87 6.24 5.78
C ASP A 9 -16.03 6.81 6.93
N ALA A 10 -15.82 6.04 8.01
CA ALA A 10 -15.00 6.44 9.15
C ALA A 10 -13.50 6.57 8.76
N ALA A 11 -12.98 5.66 7.94
CA ALA A 11 -11.60 5.75 7.45
C ALA A 11 -11.41 6.93 6.49
N ARG A 12 -12.40 7.23 5.63
CA ARG A 12 -12.38 8.42 4.76
C ARG A 12 -12.41 9.71 5.55
N ALA A 13 -13.24 9.79 6.59
CA ALA A 13 -13.29 10.94 7.48
C ALA A 13 -11.95 11.14 8.20
N ALA A 14 -11.34 10.07 8.71
CA ALA A 14 -10.04 10.12 9.35
C ALA A 14 -8.95 10.59 8.38
N LEU A 15 -8.96 10.12 7.13
CA LEU A 15 -8.04 10.58 6.09
C LEU A 15 -8.18 12.08 5.80
N ALA A 16 -9.41 12.59 5.75
CA ALA A 16 -9.67 14.00 5.50
C ALA A 16 -9.25 14.91 6.67
N GLU A 17 -9.39 14.41 7.92
CA GLU A 17 -9.04 15.15 9.14
C GLU A 17 -7.55 15.01 9.52
N ASN A 18 -6.85 13.99 9.02
CA ASN A 18 -5.50 13.69 9.45
C ASN A 18 -4.51 14.73 8.92
N THR A 19 -3.81 15.38 9.85
CA THR A 19 -2.73 16.34 9.58
C THR A 19 -1.35 15.82 9.99
N ARG A 20 -1.27 14.59 10.54
CA ARG A 20 -0.05 14.00 11.06
C ARG A 20 0.53 12.98 10.09
N GLY A 21 1.85 12.82 10.13
CA GLY A 21 2.56 11.79 9.40
C GLY A 21 2.70 10.47 10.18
N GLN A 22 3.56 9.61 9.67
CA GLN A 22 3.91 8.31 10.27
C GLN A 22 4.52 8.44 11.68
N ASP A 23 5.14 9.58 11.98
CA ASP A 23 5.71 9.91 13.30
C ASP A 23 4.68 9.79 14.44
N ALA A 24 3.40 10.04 14.15
CA ALA A 24 2.34 9.89 15.13
C ALA A 24 2.16 8.43 15.59
N LEU A 25 2.42 7.46 14.72
CA LEU A 25 2.31 6.03 15.02
C LEU A 25 3.45 5.56 15.93
N TRP A 26 4.61 6.18 15.85
CA TRP A 26 5.78 5.82 16.66
C TRP A 26 5.54 6.03 18.15
N SER A 27 4.71 7.00 18.51
CA SER A 27 4.29 7.20 19.91
C SER A 27 3.51 6.00 20.49
N LEU A 28 2.95 5.15 19.61
CA LEU A 28 2.25 3.92 19.95
C LEU A 28 3.15 2.67 19.80
N GLY A 29 4.41 2.85 19.42
CA GLY A 29 5.34 1.77 19.13
C GLY A 29 5.13 1.08 17.77
N ILE A 30 4.29 1.66 16.90
CA ILE A 30 3.96 1.12 15.57
C ILE A 30 4.90 1.73 14.55
N SER A 31 5.64 0.91 13.78
CA SER A 31 6.57 1.41 12.76
C SER A 31 5.86 2.01 11.55
N GLY A 32 4.70 1.48 11.18
CA GLY A 32 3.95 1.85 9.99
C GLY A 32 4.47 1.22 8.68
N ASP A 33 5.42 0.29 8.78
CA ASP A 33 5.99 -0.42 7.62
C ASP A 33 5.10 -1.58 7.15
N ARG A 34 4.20 -2.02 8.01
CA ARG A 34 3.26 -3.10 7.75
C ARG A 34 1.85 -2.57 7.58
N PRO A 35 0.98 -3.29 6.87
CA PRO A 35 -0.46 -2.99 6.87
C PRO A 35 -0.99 -2.99 8.31
N ILE A 36 -1.80 -1.99 8.65
CA ILE A 36 -2.40 -1.88 9.98
C ILE A 36 -3.86 -2.31 9.91
N VAL A 37 -4.23 -3.24 10.78
CA VAL A 37 -5.63 -3.65 11.02
C VAL A 37 -6.04 -3.13 12.39
N LEU A 38 -7.08 -2.32 12.44
CA LEU A 38 -7.59 -1.73 13.66
C LEU A 38 -8.86 -2.45 14.12
N TYR A 39 -8.87 -2.95 15.35
CA TYR A 39 -10.05 -3.46 16.02
C TYR A 39 -10.45 -2.46 17.12
N ASP A 40 -11.60 -1.82 16.97
CA ASP A 40 -12.12 -0.88 17.95
C ASP A 40 -13.01 -1.62 18.96
N TRP A 41 -12.40 -2.06 20.07
CA TRP A 41 -13.12 -2.78 21.12
C TRP A 41 -14.18 -1.92 21.81
N ASP A 42 -13.97 -0.62 21.87
CA ASP A 42 -14.93 0.28 22.52
C ASP A 42 -16.18 0.50 21.67
N ALA A 43 -16.03 0.44 20.34
CA ALA A 43 -17.17 0.51 19.43
C ALA A 43 -17.87 -0.86 19.28
N GLU A 44 -17.14 -1.95 19.36
CA GLU A 44 -17.66 -3.30 19.17
C GLU A 44 -17.01 -4.30 20.14
N PRO A 45 -17.52 -4.41 21.38
CA PRO A 45 -16.98 -5.30 22.40
C PRO A 45 -17.42 -6.76 22.19
N ASP A 46 -17.02 -7.35 21.05
CA ASP A 46 -17.31 -8.75 20.69
C ASP A 46 -16.06 -9.62 20.83
N GLY A 47 -16.01 -10.42 21.88
CA GLY A 47 -14.90 -11.33 22.17
C GLY A 47 -14.72 -12.43 21.13
N ALA A 48 -15.77 -12.94 20.52
CA ALA A 48 -15.69 -13.98 19.49
C ALA A 48 -15.09 -13.39 18.19
N ARG A 49 -15.50 -12.20 17.84
CA ARG A 49 -14.96 -11.48 16.69
C ARG A 49 -13.50 -11.09 16.90
N LEU A 50 -13.13 -10.57 18.07
CA LEU A 50 -11.73 -10.29 18.37
C LEU A 50 -10.89 -11.57 18.29
N SER A 51 -11.38 -12.70 18.81
CA SER A 51 -10.69 -13.99 18.72
C SER A 51 -10.43 -14.41 17.27
N ALA A 52 -11.40 -14.22 16.37
CA ALA A 52 -11.23 -14.49 14.96
C ALA A 52 -10.13 -13.62 14.31
N TYR A 53 -10.02 -12.34 14.69
CA TYR A 53 -8.92 -11.48 14.23
C TYR A 53 -7.56 -11.91 14.79
N LEU A 54 -7.49 -12.38 16.04
CA LEU A 54 -6.26 -12.90 16.63
C LEU A 54 -5.83 -14.21 15.96
N GLU A 55 -6.76 -15.08 15.63
CA GLU A 55 -6.49 -16.31 14.86
C GLU A 55 -5.99 -15.97 13.46
N LEU A 56 -6.67 -15.05 12.74
CA LEU A 56 -6.23 -14.58 11.44
C LEU A 56 -4.82 -14.00 11.50
N TRP A 57 -4.54 -13.13 12.47
CA TRP A 57 -3.21 -12.56 12.68
C TRP A 57 -2.15 -13.65 12.88
N THR A 58 -2.46 -14.68 13.67
CA THR A 58 -1.57 -15.81 13.92
C THR A 58 -1.30 -16.60 12.64
N ILE A 59 -2.35 -16.94 11.88
CA ILE A 59 -2.24 -17.68 10.63
C ILE A 59 -1.43 -16.90 9.60
N MET A 60 -1.71 -15.60 9.44
CA MET A 60 -1.01 -14.75 8.48
C MET A 60 0.49 -14.65 8.80
N ARG A 61 0.86 -14.56 10.07
CA ARG A 61 2.28 -14.59 10.50
C ARG A 61 2.97 -15.91 10.15
N LEU A 62 2.29 -17.03 10.32
CA LEU A 62 2.83 -18.35 9.91
C LEU A 62 3.12 -18.41 8.42
N HIS A 63 2.32 -17.71 7.62
CA HIS A 63 2.50 -17.60 6.17
C HIS A 63 3.42 -16.44 5.73
N ARG A 64 4.06 -15.74 6.68
CA ARG A 64 4.91 -14.56 6.44
C ARG A 64 4.18 -13.39 5.74
N LEU A 65 2.88 -13.33 5.89
CA LEU A 65 2.02 -12.23 5.46
C LEU A 65 1.70 -11.36 6.69
N GLU A 66 2.69 -10.61 7.16
CA GLU A 66 2.61 -9.91 8.43
C GLU A 66 1.83 -8.60 8.30
N PHE A 67 0.97 -8.35 9.28
CA PHE A 67 0.31 -7.07 9.49
C PHE A 67 0.32 -6.72 10.98
N ASP A 68 0.20 -5.44 11.29
CA ASP A 68 0.11 -4.94 12.66
C ASP A 68 -1.35 -4.92 13.10
N LEU A 69 -1.70 -5.79 14.06
CA LEU A 69 -3.03 -5.79 14.67
C LEU A 69 -3.03 -4.83 15.86
N CYS A 70 -3.85 -3.78 15.76
CA CYS A 70 -4.03 -2.78 16.80
C CYS A 70 -5.42 -2.91 17.42
N VAL A 71 -5.49 -3.05 18.74
CA VAL A 71 -6.74 -3.13 19.48
C VAL A 71 -6.91 -1.86 20.31
N LEU A 72 -7.90 -1.04 19.94
CA LEU A 72 -8.26 0.18 20.65
C LEU A 72 -9.16 -0.18 21.84
N GLY A 73 -8.85 0.36 23.01
CA GLY A 73 -9.54 0.04 24.26
C GLY A 73 -8.92 -1.16 24.99
N ALA A 74 -9.61 -1.67 25.97
CA ALA A 74 -9.07 -2.70 26.85
C ALA A 74 -10.02 -3.90 27.00
N PRO A 75 -9.90 -4.94 26.17
CA PRO A 75 -10.50 -6.21 26.52
C PRO A 75 -9.90 -6.71 27.87
N GLU A 76 -10.71 -7.36 28.70
CA GLU A 76 -10.25 -7.88 30.00
C GLU A 76 -9.14 -8.93 29.83
N ASN A 77 -9.18 -9.67 28.74
CA ASN A 77 -8.19 -10.71 28.44
C ASN A 77 -6.86 -10.12 27.95
N PRO A 78 -5.72 -10.71 28.34
CA PRO A 78 -4.43 -10.31 27.81
C PRO A 78 -4.36 -10.56 26.29
N LEU A 79 -3.83 -9.59 25.56
CA LEU A 79 -3.55 -9.75 24.13
C LEU A 79 -2.24 -10.52 23.93
N PRO A 80 -2.11 -11.31 22.85
CA PRO A 80 -0.85 -11.98 22.50
C PRO A 80 0.30 -10.98 22.31
N GLU A 81 1.51 -11.44 22.56
CA GLU A 81 2.73 -10.66 22.29
C GLU A 81 2.83 -10.31 20.80
N GLY A 82 3.07 -9.04 20.51
CA GLY A 82 3.13 -8.50 19.15
C GLY A 82 1.81 -7.92 18.63
N VAL A 83 0.72 -8.01 19.40
CA VAL A 83 -0.53 -7.26 19.15
C VAL A 83 -0.46 -5.95 19.91
N TYR A 84 -0.72 -4.84 19.22
CA TYR A 84 -0.64 -3.51 19.81
C TYR A 84 -1.92 -3.18 20.60
N ARG A 85 -1.77 -2.91 21.88
CA ARG A 85 -2.85 -2.38 22.71
C ARG A 85 -2.80 -0.86 22.68
N ILE A 86 -3.84 -0.24 22.15
CA ILE A 86 -3.96 1.21 22.07
C ILE A 86 -4.77 1.72 23.27
N PRO A 87 -4.17 2.52 24.16
CA PRO A 87 -4.89 3.08 25.32
C PRO A 87 -6.03 4.01 24.89
N ARG A 88 -7.05 4.14 25.74
CA ARG A 88 -8.17 5.09 25.50
C ARG A 88 -7.75 6.54 25.59
N GLU A 89 -6.70 6.81 26.37
CA GLU A 89 -6.19 8.16 26.65
C GLU A 89 -5.28 8.70 25.54
N VAL A 90 -5.18 7.99 24.42
CA VAL A 90 -4.44 8.47 23.25
C VAL A 90 -5.05 9.79 22.72
N SER A 91 -4.20 10.75 22.37
CA SER A 91 -4.67 12.01 21.83
C SER A 91 -5.51 11.82 20.57
N ARG A 92 -6.49 12.69 20.36
CA ARG A 92 -7.36 12.64 19.18
C ARG A 92 -6.55 12.66 17.88
N GLU A 93 -5.47 13.43 17.82
CA GLU A 93 -4.63 13.55 16.64
C GLU A 93 -3.93 12.22 16.30
N VAL A 94 -3.37 11.54 17.31
CA VAL A 94 -2.71 10.24 17.13
C VAL A 94 -3.73 9.18 16.76
N LEU A 95 -4.92 9.18 17.37
CA LEU A 95 -5.98 8.25 17.02
C LEU A 95 -6.49 8.48 15.59
N THR A 96 -6.62 9.73 15.16
CA THR A 96 -6.99 10.08 13.79
C THR A 96 -5.93 9.60 12.81
N ALA A 97 -4.63 9.78 13.11
CA ALA A 97 -3.54 9.28 12.29
C ALA A 97 -3.54 7.74 12.21
N LEU A 98 -3.79 7.04 13.32
CA LEU A 98 -3.91 5.58 13.34
C LEU A 98 -5.08 5.10 12.46
N ARG A 99 -6.26 5.72 12.58
CA ARG A 99 -7.42 5.40 11.74
C ARG A 99 -7.19 5.70 10.27
N ALA A 100 -6.49 6.78 9.96
CA ALA A 100 -6.12 7.14 8.59
C ALA A 100 -5.09 6.17 7.99
N ALA A 101 -4.20 5.62 8.82
CA ALA A 101 -3.18 4.65 8.39
C ALA A 101 -3.70 3.20 8.32
N ALA A 102 -4.81 2.90 9.00
CA ALA A 102 -5.38 1.56 9.00
C ALA A 102 -5.90 1.18 7.61
N CYS A 103 -5.47 0.04 7.09
CA CYS A 103 -5.97 -0.51 5.85
C CYS A 103 -7.34 -1.20 6.02
N HIS A 104 -7.69 -1.53 7.26
CA HIS A 104 -8.96 -2.15 7.61
C HIS A 104 -9.30 -1.81 9.07
N THR A 105 -10.57 -1.44 9.31
CA THR A 105 -11.13 -1.27 10.64
C THR A 105 -12.28 -2.25 10.81
N ALA A 106 -12.25 -3.04 11.88
CA ALA A 106 -13.21 -4.12 12.10
C ALA A 106 -14.67 -3.64 12.18
N SER A 107 -14.89 -2.44 12.73
CA SER A 107 -16.20 -1.80 12.82
C SER A 107 -16.76 -1.35 11.46
N ASP A 108 -15.88 -1.14 10.47
CA ASP A 108 -16.27 -0.75 9.10
C ASP A 108 -16.52 -1.95 8.19
N ALA A 109 -16.41 -3.17 8.72
CA ALA A 109 -16.57 -4.37 7.93
C ALA A 109 -18.04 -4.55 7.50
N ARG A 110 -18.42 -3.92 6.41
CA ARG A 110 -19.35 -4.55 5.48
C ARG A 110 -18.73 -5.89 5.11
N GLU A 111 -19.49 -6.98 5.20
CA GLU A 111 -19.08 -8.22 4.54
C GLU A 111 -18.63 -7.83 3.14
N PRO A 112 -17.36 -8.07 2.77
CA PRO A 112 -16.94 -7.80 1.43
C PRO A 112 -17.88 -8.62 0.54
N ALA A 113 -18.71 -7.94 -0.24
CA ALA A 113 -19.42 -8.61 -1.30
C ALA A 113 -18.36 -9.44 -2.03
N PRO A 114 -18.57 -10.75 -2.26
CA PRO A 114 -17.59 -11.57 -2.92
C PRO A 114 -17.19 -10.83 -4.19
N ALA A 115 -15.98 -10.29 -4.17
CA ALA A 115 -15.45 -9.54 -5.31
C ALA A 115 -15.41 -10.57 -6.43
N GLU A 116 -16.38 -10.49 -7.37
CA GLU A 116 -16.24 -11.21 -8.63
C GLU A 116 -14.92 -10.74 -9.23
N TRP A 117 -13.88 -11.50 -8.98
CA TRP A 117 -12.61 -11.24 -9.63
C TRP A 117 -12.83 -11.35 -11.14
N ARG A 118 -12.93 -10.22 -11.77
CA ARG A 118 -12.92 -10.15 -13.24
C ARG A 118 -11.49 -9.84 -13.63
N PRO A 119 -10.83 -10.73 -14.39
CA PRO A 119 -9.53 -10.37 -14.94
C PRO A 119 -9.71 -9.07 -15.72
N ALA A 120 -8.85 -8.09 -15.44
CA ALA A 120 -8.81 -6.88 -16.25
C ALA A 120 -8.64 -7.31 -17.71
N PRO A 121 -9.39 -6.71 -18.66
CA PRO A 121 -9.20 -7.03 -20.06
C PRO A 121 -7.72 -6.78 -20.41
N ILE A 122 -7.07 -7.77 -20.99
CA ILE A 122 -5.72 -7.60 -21.51
C ILE A 122 -5.86 -6.60 -22.65
N LEU A 123 -5.46 -5.38 -22.40
CA LEU A 123 -5.35 -4.37 -23.44
C LEU A 123 -4.15 -4.78 -24.32
N HIS A 124 -4.43 -5.43 -25.42
CA HIS A 124 -3.45 -5.58 -26.47
C HIS A 124 -3.26 -4.20 -27.08
N ALA A 125 -2.27 -3.46 -26.60
CA ALA A 125 -1.82 -2.28 -27.31
C ALA A 125 -1.24 -2.78 -28.65
N GLU A 126 -1.75 -2.26 -29.76
CA GLU A 126 -1.09 -2.47 -31.03
C GLU A 126 0.34 -1.91 -30.93
N PRO A 127 1.34 -2.60 -31.47
CA PRO A 127 2.70 -2.08 -31.48
C PRO A 127 2.70 -0.68 -32.10
N ALA A 128 3.14 0.30 -31.35
CA ALA A 128 3.26 1.65 -31.88
C ALA A 128 4.24 1.61 -33.09
N GLU A 129 3.86 2.22 -34.19
CA GLU A 129 4.78 2.40 -35.31
C GLU A 129 5.98 3.22 -34.82
N ILE A 130 7.19 2.67 -35.03
CA ILE A 130 8.42 3.36 -34.67
C ILE A 130 8.58 4.54 -35.63
N PRO A 131 8.61 5.78 -35.13
CA PRO A 131 8.77 6.94 -35.99
C PRO A 131 10.09 6.84 -36.78
N GLN A 132 10.03 7.15 -38.07
CA GLN A 132 11.25 7.31 -38.86
C GLN A 132 11.90 8.65 -38.49
N ASP A 133 13.08 8.64 -37.94
CA ASP A 133 13.85 9.82 -37.58
C ASP A 133 15.14 9.88 -38.41
N PRO A 134 15.39 10.93 -39.18
CA PRO A 134 16.64 11.09 -39.93
C PRO A 134 17.87 11.21 -39.01
N ASN A 135 17.68 11.56 -37.75
CA ASN A 135 18.76 11.66 -36.76
C ASN A 135 18.83 10.41 -35.87
N ARG A 136 18.28 9.30 -36.33
CA ARG A 136 18.35 8.03 -35.61
C ARG A 136 19.80 7.62 -35.31
N PHE A 137 20.08 7.34 -34.05
CA PHE A 137 21.37 6.82 -33.60
C PHE A 137 21.19 5.45 -32.97
N ASP A 138 21.64 4.41 -33.68
CA ASP A 138 21.50 3.01 -33.26
C ASP A 138 22.47 2.65 -32.14
N VAL A 139 21.94 1.90 -31.16
CA VAL A 139 22.69 1.27 -30.09
C VAL A 139 22.29 -0.19 -29.96
N VAL A 140 22.99 -0.94 -29.11
CA VAL A 140 22.65 -2.36 -28.89
C VAL A 140 21.25 -2.46 -28.27
N GLY A 141 20.31 -3.01 -29.02
CA GLY A 141 18.94 -3.28 -28.56
C GLY A 141 17.94 -2.15 -28.72
N GLY A 142 18.33 -1.01 -29.31
CA GLY A 142 17.43 0.11 -29.54
C GLY A 142 18.07 1.27 -30.28
N ALA A 143 17.40 2.42 -30.29
CA ALA A 143 17.88 3.62 -30.94
C ALA A 143 17.42 4.90 -30.24
N TYR A 144 18.23 5.92 -30.28
CA TYR A 144 17.81 7.30 -29.98
C TYR A 144 17.09 7.88 -31.21
N LEU A 145 15.95 8.52 -30.99
CA LEU A 145 15.09 9.13 -31.97
C LEU A 145 14.78 10.56 -31.52
N GLY A 146 15.55 11.54 -31.98
CA GLY A 146 15.38 12.91 -31.55
C GLY A 146 15.40 13.04 -30.02
N GLU A 147 14.27 13.37 -29.41
CA GLU A 147 14.12 13.50 -27.96
C GLU A 147 13.73 12.18 -27.25
N GLY A 148 13.55 11.10 -27.99
CA GLY A 148 13.08 9.82 -27.49
C GLY A 148 14.12 8.70 -27.56
N PHE A 149 13.77 7.57 -26.96
CA PHE A 149 14.53 6.34 -27.06
C PHE A 149 13.58 5.18 -27.37
N CYS A 150 13.91 4.35 -28.37
CA CYS A 150 13.14 3.18 -28.73
C CYS A 150 13.91 1.91 -28.37
N VAL A 151 13.28 0.99 -27.65
CA VAL A 151 13.79 -0.34 -27.40
C VAL A 151 13.20 -1.28 -28.43
N GLU A 152 14.06 -1.92 -29.24
CA GLU A 152 13.63 -2.78 -30.35
C GLU A 152 13.77 -4.29 -30.07
N ARG A 153 14.56 -4.65 -29.07
CA ARG A 153 14.77 -6.03 -28.67
C ARG A 153 15.24 -6.13 -27.22
N VAL A 154 14.99 -7.27 -26.60
CA VAL A 154 15.49 -7.57 -25.26
C VAL A 154 17.03 -7.51 -25.24
N THR A 155 17.58 -6.83 -24.27
CA THR A 155 19.01 -6.65 -24.06
C THR A 155 19.49 -7.44 -22.84
N PRO A 156 20.77 -7.83 -22.78
CA PRO A 156 21.33 -8.53 -21.61
C PRO A 156 21.23 -7.72 -20.30
N LEU A 157 21.29 -6.39 -20.41
CA LEU A 157 21.05 -5.46 -19.30
C LEU A 157 19.84 -4.59 -19.67
N PRO A 158 18.80 -4.55 -18.83
CA PRO A 158 17.59 -3.78 -19.12
C PRO A 158 17.89 -2.30 -19.30
N PHE A 159 17.31 -1.70 -20.32
CA PHE A 159 17.21 -0.24 -20.36
C PHE A 159 16.28 0.24 -19.28
N SER A 160 16.71 1.25 -18.56
CA SER A 160 15.94 1.85 -17.47
C SER A 160 15.78 3.34 -17.69
N HIS A 161 14.59 3.84 -17.48
CA HIS A 161 14.30 5.26 -17.56
C HIS A 161 13.53 5.72 -16.32
N VAL A 162 13.97 6.83 -15.74
CA VAL A 162 13.32 7.43 -14.57
C VAL A 162 12.56 8.67 -15.02
N LEU A 163 11.26 8.66 -14.79
CA LEU A 163 10.40 9.83 -14.92
C LEU A 163 10.04 10.30 -13.52
N ALA A 164 10.43 11.51 -13.15
CA ALA A 164 10.18 12.01 -11.81
C ALA A 164 9.93 13.51 -11.78
N ASN A 165 9.09 13.93 -10.84
CA ASN A 165 8.97 15.29 -10.37
C ASN A 165 9.23 15.32 -8.84
N PRO A 166 9.19 16.47 -8.16
CA PRO A 166 9.48 16.54 -6.72
C PRO A 166 8.61 15.66 -5.82
N SER A 167 7.42 15.27 -6.28
CA SER A 167 6.44 14.52 -5.48
C SER A 167 6.23 13.09 -5.91
N PHE A 168 6.50 12.77 -7.17
CA PHE A 168 6.20 11.45 -7.73
C PHE A 168 7.30 11.00 -8.68
N GLY A 169 7.60 9.72 -8.68
CA GLY A 169 8.53 9.13 -9.62
C GLY A 169 8.12 7.74 -10.10
N CYS A 170 8.65 7.39 -11.25
CA CYS A 170 8.44 6.10 -11.88
C CYS A 170 9.75 5.62 -12.51
N LEU A 171 10.16 4.40 -12.21
CA LEU A 171 11.19 3.67 -12.93
C LEU A 171 10.51 2.80 -13.96
N MET A 172 10.84 2.98 -15.22
CA MET A 172 10.39 2.15 -16.34
C MET A 172 11.54 1.30 -16.82
N GLN A 173 11.26 0.05 -17.18
CA GLN A 173 12.26 -0.88 -17.73
C GLN A 173 11.65 -1.65 -18.91
N ASP A 174 12.48 -2.01 -19.86
CA ASP A 174 12.07 -2.82 -21.03
C ASP A 174 11.79 -4.28 -20.70
N ALA A 175 12.43 -4.82 -19.65
CA ALA A 175 12.32 -6.22 -19.26
C ALA A 175 11.46 -6.46 -18.00
N SER A 176 10.91 -5.42 -17.38
CA SER A 176 10.09 -5.54 -16.19
C SER A 176 9.13 -4.36 -16.04
N LEU A 177 8.14 -4.50 -15.13
CA LEU A 177 7.15 -3.44 -14.88
C LEU A 177 7.74 -2.20 -14.19
N GLY A 178 8.99 -2.29 -13.68
CA GLY A 178 9.57 -1.21 -12.91
C GLY A 178 8.85 -0.98 -11.57
N ASN A 179 8.87 0.26 -11.10
CA ASN A 179 8.16 0.65 -9.88
C ASN A 179 7.84 2.15 -9.85
N THR A 180 6.84 2.49 -9.07
CA THR A 180 6.45 3.87 -8.81
C THR A 180 6.62 4.23 -7.34
N TRP A 181 6.83 5.50 -7.05
CA TRP A 181 6.98 5.98 -5.67
C TRP A 181 6.43 7.39 -5.51
N TRP A 182 6.10 7.73 -4.27
CA TRP A 182 5.79 9.10 -3.85
C TRP A 182 6.94 9.65 -3.01
N GLN A 183 7.45 10.81 -3.34
CA GLN A 183 8.52 11.55 -2.64
C GLN A 183 9.84 10.77 -2.49
N ASN A 184 9.79 9.53 -1.98
CA ASN A 184 10.98 8.73 -1.69
C ASN A 184 10.87 7.33 -2.31
N ALA A 185 11.81 7.01 -3.22
CA ALA A 185 11.84 5.74 -3.94
C ALA A 185 12.11 4.52 -3.05
N ARG A 186 12.70 4.72 -1.87
CA ARG A 186 13.04 3.65 -0.93
C ARG A 186 11.90 3.32 0.03
N GLU A 187 11.25 4.36 0.56
CA GLU A 187 10.32 4.25 1.68
C GLU A 187 8.85 4.33 1.27
N CYS A 188 8.58 5.01 0.17
CA CYS A 188 7.22 5.27 -0.30
C CYS A 188 6.96 4.63 -1.67
N LYS A 189 7.30 3.36 -1.84
CA LYS A 189 6.96 2.60 -3.04
C LYS A 189 5.45 2.39 -3.14
N LEU A 190 4.91 2.63 -4.32
CA LEU A 190 3.50 2.47 -4.63
C LEU A 190 3.21 1.18 -5.42
N SER A 191 4.19 0.67 -6.15
CA SER A 191 4.10 -0.58 -6.91
C SER A 191 5.48 -1.23 -7.03
#